data_ce6b181c654438965b87160178ae7c21
#
_entry.id   ce6b181c654438965b87160178ae7c21
#
_cell.length_a   1.000
_cell.length_b   1.000
_cell.length_c   1.000
_cell.angle_alpha   90.00
_cell.angle_beta   90.00
_cell.angle_gamma   90.00
#
_symmetry.space_group_name_H-M   'P 1'
#
loop_
_entity.id
_entity.type
_entity.pdbx_description
1 polymer ?
#
loop_
_entity_poly.entity_id
_entity_poly.type
_entity_poly.pdbx_seq_one_letter_code
_entity_poly.pdbx_strand_id
1 'polypeptide(L)'
;MGGLTRSGLSRSRKLARAGPFLLAMLSLLYGIPPVGAQQRREREPNSAYAERRAKLASNIDGPIVLLGYTGKEVEAQTYVFAQEENFYYLTGHNEEEAALILLPPNGSKAKKDDLEGAREIFFLPPKDSRKEKWNGVRMSPGDPGIEARTGFAEVKPLPELRATVERLAKVYPNFYTILPYQRELGGYPHEKETVDWLRQAAPQVNIKDIRANLTDLRMVKSPTEVALIRQAVKLSDEAQMEAMKMMRPGLWEYQVAAKMVETHAMGGSEAEAYAPIVGAGPNSTALHYDKLARKIEDGDVVVLDVGAQFSGYASDITRTLPANGKFTPRQREIYEIVLAAQNAAIDAVKPGMDMCRKGDKSVYKMAYDYINSHGKDREGKPLGQYFIHGLGHNIGLNVHDPGDPCKPLIAGMVITVEPGIYIPEENLGVRIEDDVLVTETGHEVLSGKLPRSVSELEKIMADAAAERRIDGGISQRREASAEDDAVRAMVLKYVQAIDAADTALAAQIWSDTPDASFINPLGEAHGWAQIKSEVYEKEMGGWNDCATSPPSSARDEHSRALRRKARSRI
;
A
#
# COMPACT_ATOMS: atom_id res chain seq x y z
N MET A 1 -31.10 -70.14 47.85
CA MET A 1 -32.26 -69.39 48.37
C MET A 1 -31.94 -67.95 48.32
N GLY A 2 -32.45 -67.23 47.38
CA GLY A 2 -33.45 -66.21 47.45
C GLY A 2 -32.76 -64.89 47.82
N GLY A 3 -32.94 -63.81 47.19
CA GLY A 3 -33.88 -63.29 46.24
C GLY A 3 -33.46 -61.92 45.78
N LEU A 4 -33.91 -61.61 44.61
CA LEU A 4 -33.87 -60.31 43.91
C LEU A 4 -34.54 -59.19 44.70
N THR A 5 -34.05 -57.87 44.58
CA THR A 5 -34.92 -56.76 44.33
C THR A 5 -34.18 -55.59 43.62
N ARG A 6 -34.84 -55.10 42.58
CA ARG A 6 -34.55 -53.90 41.79
C ARG A 6 -34.90 -52.60 42.54
N SER A 7 -34.13 -51.53 42.27
CA SER A 7 -34.61 -50.15 42.14
C SER A 7 -33.37 -49.32 41.74
N GLY A 8 -33.27 -48.53 40.72
CA GLY A 8 -34.20 -47.64 40.08
C GLY A 8 -33.50 -46.31 39.91
N LEU A 9 -33.08 -46.01 38.69
CA LEU A 9 -32.83 -44.74 38.04
C LEU A 9 -32.82 -43.45 38.88
N SER A 10 -31.66 -42.79 38.92
CA SER A 10 -31.61 -41.32 38.84
C SER A 10 -30.23 -40.84 38.36
N ARG A 11 -29.99 -40.85 37.05
CA ARG A 11 -28.91 -40.11 36.41
C ARG A 11 -29.53 -39.10 35.47
N SER A 12 -29.74 -37.88 35.94
CA SER A 12 -29.78 -36.70 35.07
C SER A 12 -29.78 -35.43 35.95
N ARG A 13 -28.79 -34.59 35.69
CA ARG A 13 -28.65 -33.18 36.02
C ARG A 13 -27.32 -32.82 36.69
N LYS A 14 -26.21 -32.97 35.97
CA LYS A 14 -24.96 -32.24 36.27
C LYS A 14 -24.08 -32.09 34.99
N LEU A 15 -24.64 -31.65 33.88
CA LEU A 15 -23.86 -31.37 32.65
C LEU A 15 -24.25 -30.06 31.99
N ALA A 16 -24.43 -28.99 32.78
CA ALA A 16 -24.85 -27.69 32.25
C ALA A 16 -24.10 -26.51 32.88
N ARG A 17 -22.82 -26.66 33.30
CA ARG A 17 -22.06 -25.49 33.78
C ARG A 17 -20.56 -25.48 33.43
N ALA A 18 -20.12 -26.27 32.45
CA ALA A 18 -18.70 -26.28 32.01
C ALA A 18 -18.45 -25.59 30.65
N GLY A 19 -19.48 -25.10 29.98
CA GLY A 19 -19.38 -24.51 28.63
C GLY A 19 -18.60 -23.20 28.52
N PRO A 20 -18.81 -22.19 29.38
CA PRO A 20 -18.13 -20.92 29.20
C PRO A 20 -16.65 -20.92 29.63
N PHE A 21 -16.24 -21.81 30.54
CA PHE A 21 -14.83 -21.90 30.97
C PHE A 21 -13.93 -22.66 29.99
N LEU A 22 -14.47 -23.58 29.20
CA LEU A 22 -13.67 -24.30 28.18
C LEU A 22 -13.41 -23.43 26.95
N LEU A 23 -14.35 -22.56 26.55
CA LEU A 23 -14.11 -21.60 25.47
C LEU A 23 -13.08 -20.52 25.85
N ALA A 24 -13.11 -20.06 27.11
CA ALA A 24 -12.13 -19.09 27.61
C ALA A 24 -10.71 -19.67 27.73
N MET A 25 -10.58 -20.99 28.04
CA MET A 25 -9.27 -21.66 28.09
C MET A 25 -8.73 -22.03 26.71
N LEU A 26 -9.59 -22.30 25.71
CA LEU A 26 -9.13 -22.52 24.33
C LEU A 26 -8.66 -21.22 23.64
N SER A 27 -9.25 -20.08 23.98
CA SER A 27 -8.79 -18.78 23.46
C SER A 27 -7.43 -18.36 24.03
N LEU A 28 -7.08 -18.81 25.24
CA LEU A 28 -5.74 -18.59 25.83
C LEU A 28 -4.67 -19.50 25.27
N LEU A 29 -5.04 -20.67 24.69
CA LEU A 29 -4.09 -21.63 24.09
C LEU A 29 -3.82 -21.38 22.60
N TYR A 30 -4.66 -20.63 21.91
CA TYR A 30 -4.51 -20.36 20.47
C TYR A 30 -4.26 -18.90 20.13
N GLY A 31 -4.04 -18.03 21.12
CA GLY A 31 -3.63 -16.64 20.87
C GLY A 31 -4.54 -15.88 19.89
N ILE A 32 -5.87 -16.15 19.91
CA ILE A 32 -6.82 -15.37 19.10
C ILE A 32 -6.85 -13.98 19.72
N PRO A 33 -6.31 -12.95 19.04
CA PRO A 33 -6.38 -11.60 19.55
C PRO A 33 -7.87 -11.19 19.69
N PRO A 34 -8.22 -10.37 20.68
CA PRO A 34 -9.57 -9.85 20.78
C PRO A 34 -9.90 -9.09 19.49
N VAL A 35 -11.06 -9.39 18.90
CA VAL A 35 -11.61 -8.68 17.75
C VAL A 35 -11.78 -7.20 18.14
N GLY A 36 -10.92 -6.33 17.65
CA GLY A 36 -11.06 -4.91 17.90
C GLY A 36 -9.76 -4.12 17.81
N ALA A 37 -9.24 -3.97 16.62
CA ALA A 37 -8.53 -2.82 16.07
C ALA A 37 -8.16 -3.18 14.62
N GLN A 38 -8.47 -2.34 13.65
CA GLN A 38 -7.85 -2.41 12.34
C GLN A 38 -6.34 -2.17 12.54
N GLN A 39 -5.58 -3.24 12.77
CA GLN A 39 -4.14 -3.17 12.75
C GLN A 39 -3.70 -3.39 11.31
N ARG A 40 -2.75 -2.61 10.82
CA ARG A 40 -1.89 -3.03 9.72
C ARG A 40 -1.41 -4.46 10.04
N ARG A 41 -1.34 -5.32 9.05
CA ARG A 41 -1.18 -6.78 9.23
C ARG A 41 0.03 -7.18 10.07
N GLU A 42 1.12 -6.42 9.93
CA GLU A 42 2.32 -6.55 10.76
C GLU A 42 2.81 -5.16 11.15
N ARG A 43 3.37 -5.02 12.32
CA ARG A 43 4.08 -3.83 12.77
C ARG A 43 5.21 -4.24 13.69
N GLU A 44 6.19 -3.37 13.82
CA GLU A 44 7.27 -3.58 14.77
C GLU A 44 6.72 -3.61 16.22
N PRO A 45 7.45 -4.21 17.17
CA PRO A 45 7.07 -4.18 18.58
C PRO A 45 7.09 -2.73 19.11
N ASN A 46 6.24 -2.42 20.08
CA ASN A 46 6.14 -1.09 20.70
C ASN A 46 7.50 -0.55 21.18
N SER A 47 8.43 -1.43 21.60
CA SER A 47 9.77 -1.06 22.03
C SER A 47 10.60 -0.40 20.91
N ALA A 48 10.44 -0.80 19.65
CA ALA A 48 11.15 -0.20 18.52
C ALA A 48 10.74 1.27 18.33
N TYR A 49 9.43 1.54 18.36
CA TYR A 49 8.92 2.92 18.29
C TYR A 49 9.33 3.76 19.51
N ALA A 50 9.30 3.19 20.71
CA ALA A 50 9.74 3.86 21.93
C ALA A 50 11.23 4.24 21.87
N GLU A 51 12.08 3.37 21.31
CA GLU A 51 13.50 3.66 21.11
C GLU A 51 13.71 4.82 20.14
N ARG A 52 12.96 4.87 19.01
CA ARG A 52 13.02 5.99 18.06
C ARG A 52 12.61 7.30 18.70
N ARG A 53 11.51 7.30 19.48
CA ARG A 53 11.06 8.48 20.22
C ARG A 53 12.10 8.95 21.23
N ALA A 54 12.70 8.03 21.97
CA ALA A 54 13.75 8.35 22.93
C ALA A 54 15.00 8.95 22.25
N LYS A 55 15.45 8.38 21.13
CA LYS A 55 16.55 8.91 20.31
C LYS A 55 16.23 10.31 19.78
N LEU A 56 15.03 10.51 19.22
CA LEU A 56 14.61 11.82 18.70
C LEU A 56 14.59 12.87 19.81
N ALA A 57 14.06 12.53 20.99
CA ALA A 57 13.97 13.43 22.13
C ALA A 57 15.32 13.75 22.79
N SER A 58 16.35 12.93 22.57
CA SER A 58 17.64 13.02 23.30
C SER A 58 18.37 14.34 23.10
N ASN A 59 18.21 15.00 21.96
CA ASN A 59 18.97 16.17 21.55
C ASN A 59 18.13 17.46 21.42
N ILE A 60 16.94 17.50 22.05
CA ILE A 60 16.05 18.65 21.97
C ILE A 60 15.92 19.36 23.32
N ASP A 61 15.64 20.67 23.26
CA ASP A 61 15.48 21.55 24.43
C ASP A 61 14.01 21.95 24.74
N GLY A 62 13.05 21.41 23.99
CA GLY A 62 11.63 21.68 24.14
C GLY A 62 10.75 20.57 23.56
N PRO A 63 9.42 20.68 23.74
CA PRO A 63 8.49 19.68 23.22
C PRO A 63 8.52 19.55 21.71
N ILE A 64 8.45 18.30 21.20
CA ILE A 64 8.06 18.00 19.82
C ILE A 64 6.55 17.79 19.81
N VAL A 65 5.84 18.47 18.92
CA VAL A 65 4.40 18.33 18.72
C VAL A 65 4.13 17.91 17.28
N LEU A 66 3.56 16.73 17.10
CA LEU A 66 3.19 16.19 15.79
C LEU A 66 1.69 15.90 15.78
N LEU A 67 1.02 16.36 14.73
CA LEU A 67 -0.37 15.99 14.45
C LEU A 67 -0.36 14.93 13.36
N GLY A 68 -1.14 13.88 13.56
CA GLY A 68 -1.38 12.87 12.54
C GLY A 68 -2.41 13.36 11.52
N TYR A 69 -2.50 12.68 10.39
CA TYR A 69 -3.53 12.92 9.39
C TYR A 69 -4.93 12.65 9.96
N THR A 70 -5.90 13.38 9.43
CA THR A 70 -7.29 13.34 9.88
C THR A 70 -8.18 12.49 8.98
N GLY A 71 -7.65 11.99 7.87
CA GLY A 71 -8.40 11.32 6.82
C GLY A 71 -9.11 12.28 5.85
N LYS A 72 -8.87 13.59 5.97
CA LYS A 72 -9.43 14.63 5.11
C LYS A 72 -8.42 15.20 4.11
N GLU A 73 -7.18 14.80 4.21
CA GLU A 73 -6.07 15.28 3.38
C GLU A 73 -6.19 14.82 1.92
N VAL A 74 -6.94 13.75 1.68
CA VAL A 74 -7.25 13.23 0.35
C VAL A 74 -8.76 13.07 0.20
N GLU A 75 -9.38 13.77 -0.74
CA GLU A 75 -10.84 13.74 -0.97
C GLU A 75 -11.33 12.48 -1.71
N ALA A 76 -10.44 11.60 -2.19
CA ALA A 76 -10.83 10.46 -2.98
C ALA A 76 -11.51 9.36 -2.13
N GLN A 77 -12.76 9.02 -2.44
CA GLN A 77 -13.50 7.93 -1.77
C GLN A 77 -12.87 6.54 -1.93
N THR A 78 -11.94 6.38 -2.87
CA THR A 78 -11.18 5.14 -3.11
C THR A 78 -9.90 5.06 -2.30
N TYR A 79 -9.60 6.08 -1.51
CA TYR A 79 -8.40 6.16 -0.70
C TYR A 79 -8.52 5.29 0.55
N VAL A 80 -7.51 4.46 0.77
CA VAL A 80 -7.32 3.75 2.04
C VAL A 80 -6.46 4.63 2.94
N PHE A 81 -6.96 4.96 4.12
CA PHE A 81 -6.25 5.83 5.04
C PHE A 81 -4.86 5.27 5.39
N ALA A 82 -3.85 6.09 5.21
CA ALA A 82 -2.50 5.89 5.71
C ALA A 82 -2.08 7.12 6.52
N GLN A 83 -1.49 6.91 7.68
CA GLN A 83 -1.00 7.97 8.54
C GLN A 83 0.24 8.62 7.92
N GLU A 84 0.51 9.89 8.27
CA GLU A 84 1.73 10.61 7.91
C GLU A 84 2.96 9.80 8.34
N GLU A 85 3.93 9.66 7.46
CA GLU A 85 5.00 8.67 7.59
C GLU A 85 5.89 8.92 8.81
N ASN A 86 6.19 10.17 9.16
CA ASN A 86 7.01 10.46 10.35
C ASN A 86 6.21 10.22 11.64
N PHE A 87 4.92 10.51 11.63
CA PHE A 87 4.04 10.17 12.73
C PHE A 87 3.95 8.65 12.92
N TYR A 88 3.75 7.91 11.81
CA TYR A 88 3.75 6.45 11.84
C TYR A 88 5.12 5.88 12.28
N TYR A 89 6.23 6.43 11.78
CA TYR A 89 7.59 6.04 12.15
C TYR A 89 7.84 6.10 13.67
N LEU A 90 7.24 7.08 14.33
CA LEU A 90 7.38 7.29 15.77
C LEU A 90 6.35 6.54 16.62
N THR A 91 5.18 6.24 16.08
CA THR A 91 4.06 5.68 16.86
C THR A 91 3.73 4.24 16.49
N GLY A 92 3.91 3.86 15.24
CA GLY A 92 3.40 2.61 14.67
C GLY A 92 1.88 2.53 14.59
N HIS A 93 1.18 3.66 14.72
CA HIS A 93 -0.28 3.71 14.74
C HIS A 93 -0.84 4.43 13.52
N ASN A 94 -1.90 3.84 12.95
CA ASN A 94 -2.62 4.33 11.78
C ASN A 94 -3.98 4.96 12.15
N GLU A 95 -4.10 5.51 13.38
CA GLU A 95 -5.33 6.14 13.86
C GLU A 95 -5.48 7.56 13.28
N GLU A 96 -6.63 7.84 12.68
CA GLU A 96 -6.97 9.20 12.24
C GLU A 96 -7.09 10.16 13.43
N GLU A 97 -6.78 11.44 13.20
CA GLU A 97 -6.93 12.49 14.19
C GLU A 97 -6.08 12.28 15.47
N ALA A 98 -5.04 11.44 15.43
CA ALA A 98 -4.14 11.25 16.57
C ALA A 98 -3.11 12.39 16.66
N ALA A 99 -2.55 12.61 17.85
CA ALA A 99 -1.45 13.55 18.05
C ALA A 99 -0.39 13.01 19.02
N LEU A 100 0.82 13.51 18.91
CA LEU A 100 1.97 13.10 19.72
C LEU A 100 2.67 14.32 20.29
N ILE A 101 2.95 14.29 21.59
CA ILE A 101 3.90 15.19 22.25
C ILE A 101 5.06 14.36 22.79
N LEU A 102 6.29 14.69 22.38
CA LEU A 102 7.51 14.17 22.98
C LEU A 102 8.19 15.29 23.78
N LEU A 103 8.68 14.97 24.95
CA LEU A 103 9.30 15.91 25.87
C LEU A 103 10.82 15.64 25.98
N PRO A 104 11.64 16.63 26.34
CA PRO A 104 13.09 16.45 26.51
C PRO A 104 13.42 15.27 27.45
N PRO A 105 14.68 14.74 27.42
CA PRO A 105 15.05 13.49 28.11
C PRO A 105 14.76 13.47 29.61
N ASN A 106 14.79 14.62 30.26
CA ASN A 106 14.50 14.77 31.70
C ASN A 106 12.99 14.84 32.03
N GLY A 107 12.16 14.61 31.02
CA GLY A 107 10.71 14.75 31.13
C GLY A 107 10.24 16.21 31.22
N SER A 108 8.96 16.40 31.52
CA SER A 108 8.38 17.72 31.67
C SER A 108 8.98 18.48 32.86
N LYS A 109 9.34 19.75 32.62
CA LYS A 109 9.73 20.71 33.68
C LYS A 109 8.55 21.37 34.37
N ALA A 110 7.33 21.06 33.94
CA ALA A 110 6.10 21.54 34.60
C ALA A 110 6.06 20.95 36.00
N LYS A 111 5.99 21.82 37.02
CA LYS A 111 5.99 21.42 38.42
C LYS A 111 4.55 21.38 38.94
N LYS A 112 4.24 20.35 39.75
CA LYS A 112 2.98 20.20 40.47
C LYS A 112 1.72 20.12 39.59
N ASP A 113 1.81 19.53 38.42
CA ASP A 113 0.65 19.20 37.61
C ASP A 113 0.76 17.75 37.08
N ASP A 114 -0.27 17.32 36.34
CA ASP A 114 -0.35 15.99 35.74
C ASP A 114 0.69 15.71 34.63
N LEU A 115 1.52 16.71 34.28
CA LEU A 115 2.62 16.59 33.31
C LEU A 115 4.00 16.45 33.97
N GLU A 116 4.09 16.50 35.30
CA GLU A 116 5.37 16.41 35.99
C GLU A 116 6.03 15.04 35.71
N GLY A 117 7.23 15.08 35.12
CA GLY A 117 7.98 13.87 34.75
C GLY A 117 7.51 13.15 33.49
N ALA A 118 6.42 13.57 32.86
CA ALA A 118 5.97 13.01 31.58
C ALA A 118 7.07 13.12 30.52
N ARG A 119 7.28 12.06 29.74
CA ARG A 119 8.27 12.02 28.63
C ARG A 119 7.60 12.04 27.26
N GLU A 120 6.44 11.45 27.17
CA GLU A 120 5.66 11.34 25.94
C GLU A 120 4.17 11.26 26.27
N ILE A 121 3.33 11.85 25.42
CA ILE A 121 1.89 11.81 25.55
C ILE A 121 1.29 11.52 24.17
N PHE A 122 0.51 10.47 24.10
CA PHE A 122 -0.22 10.12 22.89
C PHE A 122 -1.68 10.54 23.04
N PHE A 123 -2.19 11.26 22.05
CA PHE A 123 -3.56 11.75 22.05
C PHE A 123 -4.37 10.99 21.03
N LEU A 124 -5.51 10.46 21.46
CA LEU A 124 -6.48 9.79 20.63
C LEU A 124 -7.82 10.50 20.67
N PRO A 125 -8.60 10.46 19.58
CA PRO A 125 -9.97 10.94 19.60
C PRO A 125 -10.80 10.14 20.62
N PRO A 126 -11.75 10.78 21.33
CA PRO A 126 -12.69 10.08 22.17
C PRO A 126 -13.58 9.15 21.35
N LYS A 127 -14.12 8.13 22.00
CA LYS A 127 -15.02 7.16 21.36
C LYS A 127 -16.21 7.84 20.72
N ASP A 128 -16.47 7.53 19.45
CA ASP A 128 -17.62 8.02 18.69
C ASP A 128 -18.34 6.84 18.04
N SER A 129 -19.41 6.38 18.68
CA SER A 129 -20.20 5.23 18.20
C SER A 129 -20.89 5.46 16.84
N ARG A 130 -21.04 6.72 16.39
CA ARG A 130 -21.56 7.04 15.06
C ARG A 130 -20.46 6.79 14.02
N LYS A 131 -19.26 7.33 14.23
CA LYS A 131 -18.10 7.09 13.33
C LYS A 131 -17.77 5.59 13.27
N GLU A 132 -17.81 4.89 14.42
CA GLU A 132 -17.53 3.44 14.46
C GLU A 132 -18.52 2.58 13.67
N LYS A 133 -19.78 3.01 13.52
CA LYS A 133 -20.75 2.33 12.65
C LYS A 133 -20.40 2.45 11.16
N TRP A 134 -19.70 3.50 10.76
CA TRP A 134 -19.30 3.73 9.37
C TRP A 134 -17.91 3.15 9.05
N ASN A 135 -16.97 3.32 9.97
CA ASN A 135 -15.54 3.10 9.68
C ASN A 135 -14.94 1.94 10.48
N GLY A 136 -15.75 1.25 11.29
CA GLY A 136 -15.27 0.20 12.21
C GLY A 136 -14.79 0.76 13.56
N VAL A 137 -14.44 -0.15 14.47
CA VAL A 137 -14.00 0.18 15.83
C VAL A 137 -12.64 0.88 15.79
N ARG A 138 -12.49 1.97 16.56
CA ARG A 138 -11.27 2.75 16.70
C ARG A 138 -10.70 2.66 18.11
N MET A 139 -9.39 2.86 18.25
CA MET A 139 -8.77 3.02 19.58
C MET A 139 -9.22 4.34 20.21
N SER A 140 -9.49 4.29 21.52
CA SER A 140 -9.92 5.44 22.31
C SER A 140 -9.13 5.48 23.62
N PRO A 141 -8.92 6.67 24.23
CA PRO A 141 -8.19 6.81 25.50
C PRO A 141 -8.81 6.02 26.65
N GLY A 142 -10.12 5.76 26.60
CA GLY A 142 -10.85 5.00 27.63
C GLY A 142 -10.87 3.48 27.42
N ASP A 143 -10.22 2.96 26.39
CA ASP A 143 -10.23 1.54 26.11
C ASP A 143 -9.40 0.76 27.14
N PRO A 144 -9.86 -0.42 27.59
CA PRO A 144 -9.07 -1.25 28.50
C PRO A 144 -7.69 -1.61 27.91
N GLY A 145 -6.64 -1.37 28.69
CA GLY A 145 -5.25 -1.68 28.33
C GLY A 145 -4.71 -0.86 27.15
N ILE A 146 -5.21 0.37 26.96
CA ILE A 146 -4.81 1.24 25.86
C ILE A 146 -3.31 1.54 25.89
N GLU A 147 -2.70 1.69 27.07
CA GLU A 147 -1.28 1.94 27.25
C GLU A 147 -0.44 0.76 26.71
N ALA A 148 -0.83 -0.46 27.04
CA ALA A 148 -0.14 -1.66 26.55
C ALA A 148 -0.32 -1.85 25.05
N ARG A 149 -1.50 -1.51 24.51
CA ARG A 149 -1.81 -1.59 23.07
C ARG A 149 -1.02 -0.56 22.28
N THR A 150 -0.97 0.68 22.75
CA THR A 150 -0.31 1.79 22.07
C THR A 150 1.19 1.83 22.31
N GLY A 151 1.67 1.31 23.43
CA GLY A 151 3.06 1.40 23.87
C GLY A 151 3.44 2.77 24.45
N PHE A 152 2.45 3.56 24.84
CA PHE A 152 2.63 4.85 25.52
C PHE A 152 2.17 4.74 26.97
N ALA A 153 2.95 5.32 27.88
CA ALA A 153 2.59 5.36 29.30
C ALA A 153 1.44 6.34 29.59
N GLU A 154 1.30 7.38 28.76
CA GLU A 154 0.24 8.37 28.85
C GLU A 154 -0.54 8.44 27.54
N VAL A 155 -1.84 8.10 27.61
CA VAL A 155 -2.79 8.24 26.50
C VAL A 155 -3.92 9.15 26.95
N LYS A 156 -4.09 10.28 26.28
CA LYS A 156 -5.06 11.32 26.64
C LYS A 156 -6.10 11.56 25.55
N PRO A 157 -7.28 12.07 25.90
CA PRO A 157 -8.26 12.52 24.90
C PRO A 157 -7.72 13.68 24.06
N LEU A 158 -7.90 13.61 22.74
CA LEU A 158 -7.45 14.65 21.81
C LEU A 158 -7.93 16.08 22.19
N PRO A 159 -9.13 16.31 22.72
CA PRO A 159 -9.55 17.65 23.17
C PRO A 159 -8.64 18.28 24.24
N GLU A 160 -7.84 17.49 24.96
CA GLU A 160 -6.90 17.99 25.97
C GLU A 160 -5.58 18.51 25.36
N LEU A 161 -5.32 18.24 24.09
CA LEU A 161 -4.08 18.60 23.40
C LEU A 161 -3.78 20.10 23.51
N ARG A 162 -4.76 20.98 23.20
CA ARG A 162 -4.57 22.45 23.24
C ARG A 162 -4.17 22.91 24.64
N ALA A 163 -4.91 22.50 25.66
CA ALA A 163 -4.62 22.88 27.06
C ALA A 163 -3.23 22.36 27.50
N THR A 164 -2.84 21.19 27.02
CA THR A 164 -1.50 20.61 27.30
C THR A 164 -0.40 21.47 26.64
N VAL A 165 -0.55 21.83 25.36
CA VAL A 165 0.39 22.71 24.65
C VAL A 165 0.49 24.08 25.33
N GLU A 166 -0.64 24.70 25.71
CA GLU A 166 -0.67 25.99 26.41
C GLU A 166 0.06 25.94 27.77
N ARG A 167 -0.04 24.82 28.51
CA ARG A 167 0.70 24.62 29.77
C ARG A 167 2.20 24.46 29.51
N LEU A 168 2.59 23.64 28.54
CA LEU A 168 4.00 23.45 28.16
C LEU A 168 4.65 24.74 27.66
N ALA A 169 3.90 25.59 26.96
CA ALA A 169 4.38 26.89 26.47
C ALA A 169 4.74 27.89 27.57
N LYS A 170 4.26 27.69 28.82
CA LYS A 170 4.68 28.48 29.98
C LYS A 170 6.07 28.09 30.52
N VAL A 171 6.55 26.91 30.11
CA VAL A 171 7.78 26.30 30.66
C VAL A 171 8.88 26.23 29.61
N TYR A 172 8.51 26.03 28.34
CA TYR A 172 9.43 25.85 27.24
C TYR A 172 9.35 27.01 26.24
N PRO A 173 10.47 27.69 25.94
CA PRO A 173 10.49 28.77 24.94
C PRO A 173 10.56 28.25 23.50
N ASN A 174 10.97 26.99 23.28
CA ASN A 174 11.10 26.36 21.97
C ASN A 174 10.16 25.17 21.87
N PHE A 175 9.48 25.05 20.72
CA PHE A 175 8.73 23.86 20.32
C PHE A 175 9.26 23.37 18.98
N TYR A 176 9.11 22.09 18.72
CA TYR A 176 9.55 21.45 17.50
C TYR A 176 8.36 20.82 16.79
N THR A 177 8.33 20.95 15.48
CA THR A 177 7.43 20.25 14.57
C THR A 177 8.02 20.16 13.18
N ILE A 178 7.36 19.54 12.22
CA ILE A 178 7.75 19.55 10.82
C ILE A 178 7.28 20.87 10.21
N LEU A 179 8.20 21.71 9.73
CA LEU A 179 7.85 22.96 9.10
C LEU A 179 7.49 22.75 7.61
N PRO A 180 6.51 23.50 7.07
CA PRO A 180 6.18 23.42 5.65
C PRO A 180 7.35 23.84 4.78
N TYR A 181 7.54 23.14 3.64
CA TYR A 181 8.46 23.62 2.62
C TYR A 181 7.96 24.94 2.02
N GLN A 182 8.86 25.90 1.88
CA GLN A 182 8.57 27.10 1.11
C GLN A 182 8.64 26.76 -0.39
N ARG A 183 7.48 26.66 -1.03
CA ARG A 183 7.35 26.54 -2.49
C ARG A 183 6.54 27.72 -3.00
N GLU A 184 6.83 28.20 -4.21
CA GLU A 184 6.13 29.32 -4.85
C GLU A 184 4.61 29.08 -4.98
N LEU A 185 4.18 27.83 -5.11
CA LEU A 185 2.78 27.42 -5.30
C LEU A 185 2.19 26.66 -4.09
N GLY A 186 2.57 27.05 -2.89
CA GLY A 186 2.06 26.45 -1.65
C GLY A 186 2.98 25.36 -1.08
N GLY A 187 2.90 25.17 0.23
CA GLY A 187 3.55 24.10 0.97
C GLY A 187 2.60 22.91 1.13
N TYR A 188 3.02 21.94 1.91
CA TYR A 188 2.15 20.85 2.34
C TYR A 188 1.07 21.41 3.27
N PRO A 189 -0.23 21.25 2.97
CA PRO A 189 -1.31 21.86 3.75
C PRO A 189 -1.28 21.44 5.21
N HIS A 190 -0.97 20.17 5.48
CA HIS A 190 -0.97 19.59 6.82
C HIS A 190 0.10 20.21 7.74
N GLU A 191 1.35 20.37 7.28
CA GLU A 191 2.41 21.00 8.08
C GLU A 191 2.09 22.47 8.33
N LYS A 192 1.52 23.15 7.33
CA LYS A 192 1.10 24.54 7.50
C LYS A 192 -0.01 24.66 8.53
N GLU A 193 -1.03 23.82 8.47
CA GLU A 193 -2.12 23.78 9.44
C GLU A 193 -1.60 23.49 10.86
N THR A 194 -0.68 22.55 11.00
CA THR A 194 -0.01 22.23 12.28
C THR A 194 0.73 23.43 12.84
N VAL A 195 1.51 24.15 12.04
CA VAL A 195 2.26 25.34 12.45
C VAL A 195 1.30 26.48 12.82
N ASP A 196 0.28 26.73 12.01
CA ASP A 196 -0.71 27.78 12.27
C ASP A 196 -1.51 27.48 13.54
N TRP A 197 -1.86 26.22 13.78
CA TRP A 197 -2.51 25.78 15.01
C TRP A 197 -1.59 25.97 16.24
N LEU A 198 -0.31 25.60 16.15
CA LEU A 198 0.68 25.81 17.23
C LEU A 198 0.88 27.30 17.53
N ARG A 199 0.95 28.17 16.52
CA ARG A 199 1.05 29.62 16.73
C ARG A 199 -0.16 30.21 17.43
N GLN A 200 -1.34 29.64 17.20
CA GLN A 200 -2.56 30.06 17.92
C GLN A 200 -2.59 29.53 19.37
N ALA A 201 -2.15 28.29 19.60
CA ALA A 201 -2.13 27.68 20.93
C ALA A 201 -1.00 28.20 21.82
N ALA A 202 0.15 28.54 21.23
CA ALA A 202 1.35 28.94 21.94
C ALA A 202 2.09 30.08 21.21
N PRO A 203 1.49 31.30 21.12
CA PRO A 203 2.04 32.41 20.31
C PRO A 203 3.41 32.92 20.79
N GLN A 204 3.80 32.62 22.03
CA GLN A 204 5.05 33.07 22.63
C GLN A 204 6.23 32.14 22.37
N VAL A 205 6.02 30.93 21.83
CA VAL A 205 7.10 29.98 21.62
C VAL A 205 7.77 30.16 20.26
N ASN A 206 9.04 29.82 20.18
CA ASN A 206 9.76 29.71 18.92
C ASN A 206 9.58 28.30 18.35
N ILE A 207 8.99 28.19 17.15
CA ILE A 207 8.74 26.90 16.49
C ILE A 207 9.96 26.58 15.60
N LYS A 208 10.58 25.43 15.84
CA LYS A 208 11.78 24.93 15.15
C LYS A 208 11.43 23.69 14.32
N ASP A 209 12.18 23.49 13.24
CA ASP A 209 12.04 22.31 12.36
C ASP A 209 12.74 21.09 12.97
N ILE A 210 12.04 19.96 13.06
CA ILE A 210 12.57 18.67 13.52
C ILE A 210 12.96 17.74 12.36
N ARG A 211 12.73 18.15 11.12
CA ARG A 211 12.86 17.29 9.92
C ARG A 211 14.25 16.69 9.78
N ALA A 212 15.32 17.47 10.00
CA ALA A 212 16.67 16.97 9.87
C ALA A 212 16.95 15.79 10.82
N ASN A 213 16.47 15.89 12.06
CA ASN A 213 16.61 14.81 13.05
C ASN A 213 15.83 13.55 12.67
N LEU A 214 14.61 13.71 12.10
CA LEU A 214 13.80 12.60 11.59
C LEU A 214 14.48 11.95 10.38
N THR A 215 15.03 12.75 9.45
CA THR A 215 15.78 12.25 8.31
C THR A 215 16.95 11.38 8.75
N ASP A 216 17.78 11.86 9.68
CA ASP A 216 18.95 11.13 10.17
C ASP A 216 18.56 9.80 10.85
N LEU A 217 17.39 9.74 11.52
CA LEU A 217 16.87 8.50 12.11
C LEU A 217 16.33 7.54 11.05
N ARG A 218 15.59 8.04 10.06
CA ARG A 218 14.95 7.23 9.02
C ARG A 218 15.94 6.66 8.00
N MET A 219 17.05 7.37 7.74
CA MET A 219 18.07 6.90 6.79
C MET A 219 18.61 5.52 7.15
N VAL A 220 18.86 5.24 8.45
CA VAL A 220 19.43 3.98 8.92
C VAL A 220 18.31 3.08 9.43
N LYS A 221 18.02 2.03 8.69
CA LYS A 221 16.96 1.08 9.01
C LYS A 221 17.39 0.10 10.08
N SER A 222 16.52 -0.12 11.06
CA SER A 222 16.68 -1.20 12.04
C SER A 222 16.52 -2.57 11.36
N PRO A 223 16.99 -3.66 11.98
CA PRO A 223 16.76 -5.01 11.43
C PRO A 223 15.28 -5.35 11.21
N THR A 224 14.38 -4.83 12.03
CA THR A 224 12.93 -5.04 11.91
C THR A 224 12.34 -4.24 10.74
N GLU A 225 12.81 -3.00 10.49
CA GLU A 225 12.45 -2.24 9.29
C GLU A 225 12.93 -2.94 8.02
N VAL A 226 14.18 -3.43 8.01
CA VAL A 226 14.71 -4.20 6.88
C VAL A 226 13.88 -5.46 6.61
N ALA A 227 13.38 -6.13 7.66
CA ALA A 227 12.52 -7.30 7.50
C ALA A 227 11.19 -6.94 6.82
N LEU A 228 10.59 -5.77 7.12
CA LEU A 228 9.35 -5.29 6.46
C LEU A 228 9.61 -4.88 5.00
N ILE A 229 10.73 -4.20 4.72
CA ILE A 229 11.16 -3.88 3.35
C ILE A 229 11.34 -5.17 2.53
N ARG A 230 11.95 -6.22 3.10
CA ARG A 230 12.09 -7.52 2.43
C ARG A 230 10.75 -8.16 2.07
N GLN A 231 9.70 -7.97 2.86
CA GLN A 231 8.36 -8.44 2.50
C GLN A 231 7.80 -7.64 1.32
N ALA A 232 7.96 -6.32 1.30
CA ALA A 232 7.56 -5.48 0.17
C ALA A 232 8.32 -5.88 -1.11
N VAL A 233 9.65 -6.06 -1.03
CA VAL A 233 10.50 -6.54 -2.14
C VAL A 233 10.02 -7.89 -2.66
N LYS A 234 9.75 -8.85 -1.77
CA LYS A 234 9.24 -10.16 -2.17
C LYS A 234 7.95 -10.07 -2.98
N LEU A 235 7.02 -9.20 -2.58
CA LEU A 235 5.76 -8.99 -3.30
C LEU A 235 6.01 -8.40 -4.69
N SER A 236 6.94 -7.44 -4.81
CA SER A 236 7.31 -6.86 -6.10
C SER A 236 8.06 -7.85 -6.99
N ASP A 237 8.92 -8.71 -6.43
CA ASP A 237 9.55 -9.80 -7.17
C ASP A 237 8.49 -10.76 -7.75
N GLU A 238 7.47 -11.14 -6.95
CA GLU A 238 6.35 -11.99 -7.39
C GLU A 238 5.54 -11.30 -8.50
N ALA A 239 5.27 -10.00 -8.40
CA ALA A 239 4.56 -9.23 -9.41
C ALA A 239 5.36 -9.14 -10.72
N GLN A 240 6.66 -8.90 -10.65
CA GLN A 240 7.55 -8.92 -11.82
C GLN A 240 7.55 -10.29 -12.50
N MET A 241 7.60 -11.38 -11.74
CA MET A 241 7.54 -12.74 -12.28
C MET A 241 6.21 -13.01 -13.00
N GLU A 242 5.08 -12.58 -12.44
CA GLU A 242 3.77 -12.72 -13.09
C GLU A 242 3.68 -11.87 -14.37
N ALA A 243 4.25 -10.66 -14.37
CA ALA A 243 4.35 -9.83 -15.57
C ALA A 243 5.20 -10.50 -16.67
N MET A 244 6.36 -11.08 -16.32
CA MET A 244 7.19 -11.85 -17.26
C MET A 244 6.43 -13.01 -17.88
N LYS A 245 5.66 -13.75 -17.08
CA LYS A 245 4.88 -14.90 -17.56
C LYS A 245 3.74 -14.49 -18.48
N MET A 246 3.07 -13.36 -18.21
CA MET A 246 1.92 -12.93 -19.03
C MET A 246 2.30 -12.16 -20.28
N MET A 247 3.49 -11.53 -20.30
CA MET A 247 3.90 -10.60 -21.34
C MET A 247 3.81 -11.19 -22.74
N ARG A 248 3.18 -10.43 -23.64
CA ARG A 248 3.07 -10.71 -25.08
C ARG A 248 2.55 -9.50 -25.84
N PRO A 249 2.81 -9.38 -27.14
CA PRO A 249 2.14 -8.40 -28.00
C PRO A 249 0.61 -8.54 -27.93
N GLY A 250 -0.07 -7.42 -28.06
CA GLY A 250 -1.53 -7.35 -28.05
C GLY A 250 -2.15 -7.05 -26.70
N LEU A 251 -1.42 -7.16 -25.59
CA LEU A 251 -1.84 -6.65 -24.29
C LEU A 251 -1.80 -5.11 -24.28
N TRP A 252 -2.57 -4.53 -23.38
CA TRP A 252 -2.45 -3.11 -23.04
C TRP A 252 -1.56 -2.93 -21.81
N GLU A 253 -0.86 -1.81 -21.72
CA GLU A 253 -0.01 -1.47 -20.56
C GLU A 253 -0.78 -1.59 -19.25
N TYR A 254 -2.04 -1.08 -19.19
CA TYR A 254 -2.88 -1.18 -17.98
C TYR A 254 -3.22 -2.63 -17.59
N GLN A 255 -3.25 -3.58 -18.53
CA GLN A 255 -3.53 -4.99 -18.19
C GLN A 255 -2.35 -5.64 -17.48
N VAL A 256 -1.12 -5.27 -17.86
CA VAL A 256 0.09 -5.72 -17.18
C VAL A 256 0.17 -5.09 -15.80
N ALA A 257 -0.04 -3.78 -15.70
CA ALA A 257 -0.09 -3.07 -14.41
C ALA A 257 -1.15 -3.67 -13.47
N ALA A 258 -2.37 -3.94 -13.98
CA ALA A 258 -3.44 -4.53 -13.18
C ALA A 258 -3.05 -5.91 -12.61
N LYS A 259 -2.34 -6.74 -13.39
CA LYS A 259 -1.84 -8.04 -12.90
C LYS A 259 -0.80 -7.89 -11.79
N MET A 260 0.09 -6.91 -11.91
CA MET A 260 1.09 -6.63 -10.90
C MET A 260 0.46 -6.15 -9.59
N VAL A 261 -0.49 -5.21 -9.67
CA VAL A 261 -1.29 -4.72 -8.52
C VAL A 261 -2.10 -5.84 -7.88
N GLU A 262 -2.75 -6.70 -8.69
CA GLU A 262 -3.44 -7.89 -8.18
C GLU A 262 -2.49 -8.78 -7.38
N THR A 263 -1.29 -9.04 -7.89
CA THR A 263 -0.29 -9.88 -7.22
C THR A 263 0.14 -9.27 -5.88
N HIS A 264 0.41 -7.97 -5.84
CA HIS A 264 0.72 -7.25 -4.59
C HIS A 264 -0.42 -7.38 -3.57
N ALA A 265 -1.65 -7.08 -3.99
CA ALA A 265 -2.83 -7.12 -3.12
C ALA A 265 -3.11 -8.54 -2.59
N MET A 266 -3.02 -9.56 -3.45
CA MET A 266 -3.19 -10.97 -3.06
C MET A 266 -2.08 -11.45 -2.12
N GLY A 267 -0.88 -10.90 -2.24
CA GLY A 267 0.25 -11.17 -1.36
C GLY A 267 0.19 -10.43 -0.03
N GLY A 268 -0.74 -9.48 0.12
CA GLY A 268 -0.97 -8.76 1.38
C GLY A 268 -0.43 -7.34 1.44
N SER A 269 -0.02 -6.76 0.33
CA SER A 269 0.26 -5.32 0.23
C SER A 269 -0.97 -4.50 0.63
N GLU A 270 -0.77 -3.43 1.37
CA GLU A 270 -1.86 -2.49 1.74
C GLU A 270 -2.16 -1.51 0.60
N ALA A 271 -1.14 -1.16 -0.16
CA ALA A 271 -1.20 -0.22 -1.28
C ALA A 271 -0.01 -0.43 -2.20
N GLU A 272 -0.05 0.22 -3.36
CA GLU A 272 1.16 0.44 -4.17
C GLU A 272 2.01 1.54 -3.53
N ALA A 273 3.34 1.38 -3.54
CA ALA A 273 4.26 2.41 -3.05
C ALA A 273 4.21 3.67 -3.94
N TYR A 274 3.90 3.49 -5.21
CA TYR A 274 3.66 4.53 -6.23
C TYR A 274 2.79 3.96 -7.36
N ALA A 275 2.31 4.83 -8.25
CA ALA A 275 1.55 4.39 -9.41
C ALA A 275 2.41 3.51 -10.32
N PRO A 276 1.96 2.30 -10.70
CA PRO A 276 2.73 1.41 -11.58
C PRO A 276 3.13 2.07 -12.88
N ILE A 277 4.39 1.88 -13.28
CA ILE A 277 4.93 2.33 -14.55
C ILE A 277 5.05 1.11 -15.46
N VAL A 278 4.28 1.09 -16.54
CA VAL A 278 4.37 0.08 -17.60
C VAL A 278 4.49 0.82 -18.92
N GLY A 279 5.71 1.07 -19.37
CA GLY A 279 6.00 1.85 -20.58
C GLY A 279 6.48 0.98 -21.74
N ALA A 280 5.66 0.83 -22.79
CA ALA A 280 5.96 0.01 -23.96
C ALA A 280 6.44 0.85 -25.15
N GLY A 281 7.47 0.39 -25.86
CA GLY A 281 8.03 1.06 -27.03
C GLY A 281 8.41 2.51 -26.74
N PRO A 282 7.83 3.53 -27.42
CA PRO A 282 8.17 4.92 -27.16
C PRO A 282 7.91 5.38 -25.72
N ASN A 283 6.92 4.78 -25.03
CA ASN A 283 6.62 5.09 -23.62
C ASN A 283 7.71 4.61 -22.65
N SER A 284 8.53 3.64 -23.06
CA SER A 284 9.69 3.17 -22.28
C SER A 284 10.74 4.26 -22.06
N THR A 285 10.72 5.33 -22.85
CA THR A 285 11.65 6.45 -22.73
C THR A 285 11.18 7.56 -21.78
N ALA A 286 9.95 7.47 -21.25
CA ALA A 286 9.42 8.38 -20.25
C ALA A 286 9.64 7.81 -18.85
N LEU A 287 10.35 8.53 -17.98
CA LEU A 287 10.82 8.03 -16.68
C LEU A 287 9.68 7.60 -15.76
N HIS A 288 8.65 8.43 -15.60
CA HIS A 288 7.48 8.19 -14.77
C HIS A 288 6.20 8.14 -15.63
N TYR A 289 6.14 7.15 -16.53
CA TYR A 289 4.98 6.97 -17.40
C TYR A 289 3.85 6.24 -16.69
N ASP A 290 2.81 6.95 -16.31
CA ASP A 290 1.65 6.48 -15.52
C ASP A 290 0.32 6.38 -16.30
N LYS A 291 0.30 6.80 -17.58
CA LYS A 291 -0.95 6.83 -18.37
C LYS A 291 -1.47 5.47 -18.77
N LEU A 292 -0.58 4.48 -18.95
CA LEU A 292 -0.87 3.08 -19.23
C LEU A 292 -1.86 2.86 -20.41
N ALA A 293 -1.77 3.70 -21.43
CA ALA A 293 -2.81 3.84 -22.45
C ALA A 293 -2.44 3.23 -23.82
N ARG A 294 -1.25 2.62 -23.95
CA ARG A 294 -0.78 2.05 -25.21
C ARG A 294 -0.98 0.54 -25.27
N LYS A 295 -1.29 0.04 -26.47
CA LYS A 295 -1.24 -1.39 -26.77
C LYS A 295 0.20 -1.78 -27.05
N ILE A 296 0.67 -2.83 -26.39
CA ILE A 296 2.01 -3.39 -26.54
C ILE A 296 2.11 -4.06 -27.90
N GLU A 297 3.11 -3.68 -28.70
CA GLU A 297 3.31 -4.16 -30.06
C GLU A 297 4.47 -5.15 -30.16
N ASP A 298 4.48 -5.92 -31.23
CA ASP A 298 5.63 -6.79 -31.52
C ASP A 298 6.89 -5.97 -31.79
N GLY A 299 7.99 -6.36 -31.17
CA GLY A 299 9.25 -5.61 -31.24
C GLY A 299 9.41 -4.48 -30.21
N ASP A 300 8.41 -4.18 -29.37
CA ASP A 300 8.59 -3.26 -28.26
C ASP A 300 9.51 -3.84 -27.17
N VAL A 301 10.22 -2.97 -26.46
CA VAL A 301 10.62 -3.23 -25.07
C VAL A 301 9.58 -2.62 -24.13
N VAL A 302 9.41 -3.19 -22.95
CA VAL A 302 8.47 -2.73 -21.94
C VAL A 302 9.23 -2.55 -20.62
N VAL A 303 9.32 -1.32 -20.15
CA VAL A 303 9.81 -1.00 -18.80
C VAL A 303 8.67 -1.26 -17.83
N LEU A 304 8.92 -2.09 -16.83
CA LEU A 304 8.01 -2.45 -15.74
C LEU A 304 8.64 -1.98 -14.43
N ASP A 305 8.06 -0.97 -13.81
CA ASP A 305 8.57 -0.36 -12.60
C ASP A 305 7.44 -0.27 -11.58
N VAL A 306 7.55 -1.07 -10.51
CA VAL A 306 6.51 -1.23 -9.50
C VAL A 306 7.10 -1.48 -8.13
N GLY A 307 6.38 -0.97 -7.13
CA GLY A 307 6.70 -1.17 -5.74
C GLY A 307 5.48 -1.47 -4.89
N ALA A 308 5.54 -2.55 -4.11
CA ALA A 308 4.56 -2.87 -3.09
C ALA A 308 4.79 -2.03 -1.84
N GLN A 309 3.72 -1.76 -1.08
CA GLN A 309 3.81 -1.22 0.26
C GLN A 309 3.37 -2.29 1.28
N PHE A 310 4.27 -2.70 2.18
CA PHE A 310 3.98 -3.67 3.23
C PHE A 310 4.24 -3.08 4.60
N SER A 311 3.21 -3.04 5.45
CA SER A 311 3.26 -2.38 6.78
C SER A 311 3.80 -0.95 6.73
N GLY A 312 3.47 -0.23 5.66
CA GLY A 312 3.92 1.12 5.38
C GLY A 312 5.30 1.23 4.71
N TYR A 313 6.10 0.16 4.65
CA TYR A 313 7.42 0.17 4.00
C TYR A 313 7.31 -0.14 2.51
N ALA A 314 7.98 0.65 1.70
CA ALA A 314 8.01 0.53 0.25
C ALA A 314 9.09 -0.44 -0.25
N SER A 315 8.91 -0.96 -1.44
CA SER A 315 9.95 -1.48 -2.34
C SER A 315 9.93 -0.72 -3.66
N ASP A 316 10.99 -0.87 -4.46
CA ASP A 316 11.12 -0.23 -5.76
C ASP A 316 11.92 -1.13 -6.71
N ILE A 317 11.25 -1.74 -7.69
CA ILE A 317 11.86 -2.77 -8.54
C ILE A 317 11.49 -2.55 -10.00
N THR A 318 12.51 -2.31 -10.83
CA THR A 318 12.31 -2.22 -12.28
C THR A 318 12.94 -3.39 -13.03
N ARG A 319 12.20 -3.89 -14.02
CA ARG A 319 12.70 -4.78 -15.09
C ARG A 319 12.26 -4.27 -16.45
N THR A 320 13.08 -4.51 -17.46
CA THR A 320 12.72 -4.24 -18.86
C THR A 320 12.63 -5.55 -19.62
N LEU A 321 11.52 -5.77 -20.32
CA LEU A 321 11.23 -7.01 -21.04
C LEU A 321 11.05 -6.77 -22.54
N PRO A 322 11.43 -7.72 -23.41
CA PRO A 322 11.02 -7.71 -24.81
C PRO A 322 9.56 -8.18 -24.92
N ALA A 323 8.70 -7.42 -25.56
CA ALA A 323 7.25 -7.72 -25.63
C ALA A 323 6.95 -9.14 -26.17
N ASN A 324 7.71 -9.62 -27.15
CA ASN A 324 7.52 -10.92 -27.79
C ASN A 324 8.40 -12.06 -27.23
N GLY A 325 9.11 -11.82 -26.12
CA GLY A 325 9.99 -12.80 -25.48
C GLY A 325 11.40 -12.88 -26.06
N LYS A 326 11.77 -12.01 -27.00
CA LYS A 326 13.10 -11.97 -27.61
C LYS A 326 13.58 -10.54 -27.82
N PHE A 327 14.73 -10.21 -27.24
CA PHE A 327 15.39 -8.95 -27.54
C PHE A 327 15.94 -8.94 -28.97
N THR A 328 15.75 -7.85 -29.71
CA THR A 328 16.51 -7.59 -30.94
C THR A 328 17.99 -7.37 -30.59
N PRO A 329 18.92 -7.48 -31.58
CA PRO A 329 20.35 -7.24 -31.31
C PRO A 329 20.62 -5.87 -30.64
N ARG A 330 19.92 -4.82 -31.07
CA ARG A 330 20.09 -3.47 -30.49
C ARG A 330 19.50 -3.35 -29.08
N GLN A 331 18.33 -3.92 -28.83
CA GLN A 331 17.73 -3.94 -27.50
C GLN A 331 18.60 -4.71 -26.51
N ARG A 332 19.13 -5.87 -26.95
CA ARG A 332 20.07 -6.67 -26.15
C ARG A 332 21.34 -5.89 -25.82
N GLU A 333 21.94 -5.21 -26.79
CA GLU A 333 23.13 -4.37 -26.59
C GLU A 333 22.89 -3.33 -25.50
N ILE A 334 21.80 -2.55 -25.59
CA ILE A 334 21.46 -1.52 -24.61
C ILE A 334 21.15 -2.15 -23.24
N TYR A 335 20.38 -3.24 -23.22
CA TYR A 335 20.04 -3.95 -21.99
C TYR A 335 21.29 -4.45 -21.25
N GLU A 336 22.21 -5.11 -21.97
CA GLU A 336 23.45 -5.66 -21.39
C GLU A 336 24.37 -4.55 -20.87
N ILE A 337 24.40 -3.37 -21.52
CA ILE A 337 25.14 -2.19 -21.03
C ILE A 337 24.52 -1.69 -19.70
N VAL A 338 23.18 -1.56 -19.62
CA VAL A 338 22.51 -1.12 -18.39
C VAL A 338 22.72 -2.13 -17.27
N LEU A 339 22.59 -3.43 -17.54
CA LEU A 339 22.81 -4.49 -16.57
C LEU A 339 24.26 -4.50 -16.04
N ALA A 340 25.24 -4.33 -16.91
CA ALA A 340 26.64 -4.27 -16.51
C ALA A 340 26.96 -3.00 -15.71
N ALA A 341 26.36 -1.87 -16.07
CA ALA A 341 26.46 -0.63 -15.31
C ALA A 341 25.85 -0.75 -13.91
N GLN A 342 24.69 -1.41 -13.83
CA GLN A 342 24.04 -1.70 -12.54
C GLN A 342 24.92 -2.60 -11.67
N ASN A 343 25.44 -3.69 -12.22
CA ASN A 343 26.35 -4.58 -11.49
C ASN A 343 27.59 -3.85 -10.99
N ALA A 344 28.23 -3.02 -11.84
CA ALA A 344 29.40 -2.22 -11.43
C ALA A 344 29.09 -1.24 -10.28
N ALA A 345 27.90 -0.64 -10.30
CA ALA A 345 27.44 0.24 -9.23
C ALA A 345 27.15 -0.55 -7.94
N ILE A 346 26.42 -1.65 -8.02
CA ILE A 346 26.08 -2.51 -6.87
C ILE A 346 27.37 -3.05 -6.22
N ASP A 347 28.32 -3.57 -7.01
CA ASP A 347 29.59 -4.09 -6.50
C ASP A 347 30.41 -3.04 -5.76
N ALA A 348 30.22 -1.76 -6.08
CA ALA A 348 30.88 -0.64 -5.41
C ALA A 348 30.15 -0.15 -4.13
N VAL A 349 28.90 -0.59 -3.89
CA VAL A 349 28.12 -0.18 -2.70
C VAL A 349 28.75 -0.72 -1.44
N LYS A 350 29.18 0.19 -0.56
CA LYS A 350 29.72 -0.10 0.78
C LYS A 350 29.75 1.18 1.62
N PRO A 351 29.92 1.09 2.94
CA PRO A 351 30.09 2.27 3.78
C PRO A 351 31.22 3.20 3.30
N GLY A 352 30.94 4.50 3.30
CA GLY A 352 31.87 5.55 2.86
C GLY A 352 31.84 5.89 1.37
N MET A 353 31.11 5.15 0.53
CA MET A 353 30.72 5.57 -0.83
C MET A 353 29.52 6.54 -0.76
N ASP A 354 29.21 7.22 -1.84
CA ASP A 354 28.02 8.07 -1.97
C ASP A 354 27.31 7.85 -3.31
N MET A 355 26.13 8.43 -3.49
CA MET A 355 25.36 8.39 -4.75
C MET A 355 25.42 9.72 -5.52
N CYS A 356 26.30 10.64 -5.13
CA CYS A 356 26.37 12.00 -5.66
C CYS A 356 26.86 12.00 -7.11
N ARG A 357 26.19 12.74 -8.00
CA ARG A 357 26.61 12.84 -9.41
C ARG A 357 28.02 13.40 -9.61
N LYS A 358 28.52 14.17 -8.65
CA LYS A 358 29.82 14.86 -8.71
C LYS A 358 30.85 14.32 -7.70
N GLY A 359 30.56 13.21 -7.03
CA GLY A 359 31.42 12.63 -6.00
C GLY A 359 32.57 11.81 -6.60
N ASP A 360 33.77 11.88 -6.00
CA ASP A 360 34.90 11.03 -6.40
C ASP A 360 34.73 9.58 -5.94
N LYS A 361 33.93 9.35 -4.92
CA LYS A 361 33.59 8.02 -4.36
C LYS A 361 32.14 7.61 -4.68
N SER A 362 31.64 8.04 -5.81
CA SER A 362 30.24 7.89 -6.15
C SER A 362 29.98 6.59 -6.90
N VAL A 363 29.00 5.82 -6.40
CA VAL A 363 28.45 4.66 -7.12
C VAL A 363 27.70 5.09 -8.40
N TYR A 364 27.12 6.32 -8.43
CA TYR A 364 26.60 6.91 -9.67
C TYR A 364 27.68 6.98 -10.74
N LYS A 365 28.89 7.46 -10.38
CA LYS A 365 29.99 7.60 -11.32
C LYS A 365 30.40 6.26 -11.92
N MET A 366 30.37 5.17 -11.16
CA MET A 366 30.66 3.83 -11.68
C MET A 366 29.69 3.43 -12.80
N ALA A 367 28.39 3.61 -12.58
CA ALA A 367 27.38 3.32 -13.61
C ALA A 367 27.51 4.27 -14.81
N TYR A 368 27.66 5.58 -14.57
CA TYR A 368 27.77 6.57 -15.64
C TYR A 368 28.99 6.33 -16.54
N ASP A 369 30.17 6.14 -15.95
CA ASP A 369 31.42 5.91 -16.69
C ASP A 369 31.32 4.62 -17.50
N TYR A 370 30.70 3.58 -16.97
CA TYR A 370 30.46 2.35 -17.70
C TYR A 370 29.58 2.60 -18.93
N ILE A 371 28.40 3.20 -18.76
CA ILE A 371 27.47 3.54 -19.85
C ILE A 371 28.15 4.43 -20.89
N ASN A 372 28.89 5.45 -20.45
CA ASN A 372 29.50 6.43 -21.32
C ASN A 372 30.67 5.87 -22.14
N SER A 373 31.32 4.79 -21.67
CA SER A 373 32.45 4.15 -22.35
C SER A 373 32.06 2.91 -23.16
N HIS A 374 30.86 2.34 -22.95
CA HIS A 374 30.40 1.11 -23.59
C HIS A 374 29.16 1.39 -24.46
N GLY A 375 29.35 1.36 -25.75
CA GLY A 375 28.28 1.58 -26.73
C GLY A 375 28.10 3.02 -27.19
N LYS A 376 27.38 3.16 -28.28
CA LYS A 376 27.11 4.44 -28.93
C LYS A 376 25.69 4.48 -29.47
N ASP A 377 25.17 5.69 -29.66
CA ASP A 377 23.94 5.89 -30.43
C ASP A 377 24.18 5.70 -31.93
N ARG A 378 23.13 5.85 -32.74
CA ARG A 378 23.20 5.72 -34.18
C ARG A 378 24.06 6.80 -34.87
N GLU A 379 24.34 7.91 -34.16
CA GLU A 379 25.20 9.00 -34.63
C GLU A 379 26.67 8.80 -34.21
N GLY A 380 26.97 7.74 -33.44
CA GLY A 380 28.31 7.43 -32.92
C GLY A 380 28.69 8.18 -31.64
N LYS A 381 27.74 8.84 -30.96
CA LYS A 381 27.96 9.52 -29.69
C LYS A 381 27.88 8.55 -28.51
N PRO A 382 28.61 8.80 -27.41
CA PRO A 382 28.53 7.99 -26.20
C PRO A 382 27.14 7.98 -25.58
N LEU A 383 26.73 6.86 -24.97
CA LEU A 383 25.40 6.65 -24.38
C LEU A 383 25.17 7.36 -23.04
N GLY A 384 26.22 7.90 -22.40
CA GLY A 384 26.09 8.61 -21.13
C GLY A 384 25.11 9.78 -21.15
N GLN A 385 24.91 10.42 -22.31
CA GLN A 385 23.92 11.51 -22.48
C GLN A 385 22.46 11.04 -22.30
N TYR A 386 22.19 9.75 -22.44
CA TYR A 386 20.87 9.14 -22.28
C TYR A 386 20.61 8.60 -20.86
N PHE A 387 21.60 8.68 -19.96
CA PHE A 387 21.43 8.40 -18.54
C PHE A 387 21.12 9.74 -17.82
N ILE A 388 19.87 10.12 -17.78
CA ILE A 388 19.41 11.47 -17.49
C ILE A 388 18.97 11.72 -16.04
N HIS A 389 18.91 10.69 -15.19
CA HIS A 389 18.52 10.78 -13.77
C HIS A 389 19.65 10.42 -12.79
N GLY A 390 19.38 10.40 -11.49
CA GLY A 390 20.30 9.90 -10.45
C GLY A 390 20.47 8.38 -10.55
N LEU A 391 21.42 7.83 -9.79
CA LEU A 391 21.56 6.37 -9.75
C LEU A 391 20.48 5.71 -8.90
N GLY A 392 19.88 6.44 -7.95
CA GLY A 392 18.91 5.93 -7.03
C GLY A 392 18.64 6.89 -5.87
N HIS A 393 17.88 6.41 -4.91
CA HIS A 393 17.44 7.14 -3.71
C HIS A 393 17.35 6.22 -2.50
N ASN A 394 17.15 6.78 -1.31
CA ASN A 394 16.81 5.98 -0.15
C ASN A 394 15.39 5.45 -0.26
N ILE A 395 15.14 4.27 0.30
CA ILE A 395 13.82 3.64 0.38
C ILE A 395 13.48 3.31 1.84
N GLY A 396 12.21 3.40 2.20
CA GLY A 396 11.73 3.16 3.56
C GLY A 396 10.20 3.24 3.65
N LEU A 397 9.69 4.09 4.54
CA LEU A 397 8.25 4.37 4.62
C LEU A 397 7.75 5.17 3.40
N ASN A 398 8.62 5.95 2.78
CA ASN A 398 8.38 6.51 1.47
C ASN A 398 9.21 5.75 0.43
N VAL A 399 8.72 5.66 -0.80
CA VAL A 399 9.52 5.16 -1.92
C VAL A 399 10.76 6.05 -2.10
N HIS A 400 10.60 7.37 -2.13
CA HIS A 400 11.68 8.33 -2.02
C HIS A 400 11.85 8.75 -0.55
N ASP A 401 12.46 7.87 0.25
CA ASP A 401 12.68 8.11 1.68
C ASP A 401 13.69 9.25 1.89
N PRO A 402 13.54 10.07 2.96
CA PRO A 402 14.41 11.22 3.14
C PRO A 402 15.89 10.83 3.27
N GLY A 403 16.74 11.64 2.66
CA GLY A 403 18.19 11.48 2.69
C GLY A 403 18.89 12.42 1.71
N ASP A 404 20.20 12.54 1.84
CA ASP A 404 21.04 13.31 0.93
C ASP A 404 21.94 12.33 0.15
N PRO A 405 21.79 12.18 -1.17
CA PRO A 405 22.59 11.26 -1.97
C PRO A 405 24.09 11.61 -1.97
N CYS A 406 24.46 12.80 -1.54
CA CYS A 406 25.84 13.21 -1.43
C CYS A 406 26.46 12.97 -0.03
N LYS A 407 25.69 12.47 0.93
CA LYS A 407 26.24 11.97 2.20
C LYS A 407 26.82 10.56 2.02
N PRO A 408 27.87 10.20 2.77
CA PRO A 408 28.41 8.85 2.74
C PRO A 408 27.35 7.81 3.12
N LEU A 409 27.30 6.72 2.37
CA LEU A 409 26.52 5.53 2.74
C LEU A 409 27.07 4.96 4.05
N ILE A 410 26.17 4.50 4.90
CA ILE A 410 26.49 3.81 6.16
C ILE A 410 25.65 2.54 6.27
N ALA A 411 26.13 1.58 7.05
CA ALA A 411 25.42 0.32 7.26
C ALA A 411 24.01 0.55 7.81
N GLY A 412 23.06 -0.22 7.31
CA GLY A 412 21.62 -0.09 7.61
C GLY A 412 20.84 0.82 6.66
N MET A 413 21.48 1.57 5.76
CA MET A 413 20.78 2.25 4.68
C MET A 413 20.25 1.24 3.68
N VAL A 414 19.04 1.49 3.15
CA VAL A 414 18.49 0.78 1.98
C VAL A 414 18.32 1.81 0.87
N ILE A 415 18.88 1.52 -0.29
CA ILE A 415 18.90 2.40 -1.46
C ILE A 415 18.46 1.63 -2.70
N THR A 416 17.91 2.34 -3.70
CA THR A 416 17.76 1.79 -5.05
C THR A 416 19.05 1.93 -5.84
N VAL A 417 19.27 1.01 -6.81
CA VAL A 417 20.33 1.10 -7.81
C VAL A 417 19.71 0.83 -9.18
N GLU A 418 19.44 1.92 -9.92
CA GLU A 418 18.51 1.93 -11.07
C GLU A 418 19.05 2.64 -12.31
N PRO A 419 20.26 2.33 -12.81
CA PRO A 419 20.72 2.98 -14.04
C PRO A 419 19.79 2.71 -15.21
N GLY A 420 19.66 3.70 -16.10
CA GLY A 420 18.83 3.57 -17.30
C GLY A 420 19.42 4.30 -18.52
N ILE A 421 19.05 3.84 -19.70
CA ILE A 421 19.35 4.46 -20.99
C ILE A 421 18.04 4.67 -21.72
N TYR A 422 17.75 5.90 -22.11
CA TYR A 422 16.51 6.29 -22.76
C TYR A 422 16.78 7.03 -24.07
N ILE A 423 16.52 6.34 -25.21
CA ILE A 423 16.81 6.83 -26.57
C ILE A 423 15.48 7.05 -27.30
N PRO A 424 14.86 8.25 -27.22
CA PRO A 424 13.57 8.52 -27.85
C PRO A 424 13.57 8.27 -29.36
N GLU A 425 14.68 8.57 -30.03
CA GLU A 425 14.86 8.40 -31.49
C GLU A 425 14.82 6.92 -31.92
N GLU A 426 15.05 6.01 -30.98
CA GLU A 426 14.98 4.56 -31.20
C GLU A 426 13.73 3.93 -30.58
N ASN A 427 12.85 4.70 -29.90
CA ASN A 427 11.74 4.21 -29.08
C ASN A 427 12.21 3.15 -28.06
N LEU A 428 13.38 3.34 -27.49
CA LEU A 428 14.09 2.36 -26.69
C LEU A 428 14.51 2.95 -25.35
N GLY A 429 13.81 2.55 -24.29
CA GLY A 429 14.17 2.81 -22.90
C GLY A 429 14.45 1.50 -22.16
N VAL A 430 15.53 1.48 -21.39
CA VAL A 430 15.89 0.35 -20.51
C VAL A 430 16.26 0.88 -19.15
N ARG A 431 15.60 0.39 -18.10
CA ARG A 431 15.96 0.55 -16.69
C ARG A 431 15.99 -0.83 -16.03
N ILE A 432 16.97 -1.06 -15.17
CA ILE A 432 17.07 -2.24 -14.32
C ILE A 432 17.37 -1.74 -12.92
N GLU A 433 16.53 -2.11 -11.97
CA GLU A 433 16.57 -1.60 -10.60
C GLU A 433 16.40 -2.69 -9.58
N ASP A 434 17.15 -2.56 -8.51
CA ASP A 434 17.10 -3.41 -7.34
C ASP A 434 17.23 -2.59 -6.06
N ASP A 435 16.53 -3.01 -5.00
CA ASP A 435 16.72 -2.51 -3.64
C ASP A 435 17.97 -3.14 -3.02
N VAL A 436 18.86 -2.29 -2.49
CA VAL A 436 20.17 -2.70 -1.98
C VAL A 436 20.36 -2.22 -0.54
N LEU A 437 20.56 -3.16 0.37
CA LEU A 437 20.94 -2.89 1.76
C LEU A 437 22.45 -2.69 1.86
N VAL A 438 22.87 -1.57 2.43
CA VAL A 438 24.26 -1.32 2.80
C VAL A 438 24.58 -2.09 4.09
N THR A 439 25.56 -3.01 4.04
CA THR A 439 26.01 -3.79 5.18
C THR A 439 27.28 -3.19 5.81
N GLU A 440 27.76 -3.74 6.92
CA GLU A 440 28.98 -3.27 7.60
C GLU A 440 30.22 -3.24 6.69
N THR A 441 30.31 -4.15 5.73
CA THR A 441 31.50 -4.34 4.89
C THR A 441 31.24 -4.25 3.38
N GLY A 442 29.98 -4.12 2.96
CA GLY A 442 29.59 -4.14 1.55
C GLY A 442 28.10 -3.90 1.38
N HIS A 443 27.43 -4.78 0.68
CA HIS A 443 26.00 -4.67 0.37
C HIS A 443 25.31 -6.04 0.32
N GLU A 444 23.98 -6.00 0.29
CA GLU A 444 23.11 -7.12 -0.02
C GLU A 444 22.00 -6.65 -0.96
N VAL A 445 21.82 -7.31 -2.10
CA VAL A 445 20.72 -7.05 -3.03
C VAL A 445 19.47 -7.76 -2.50
N LEU A 446 18.46 -7.01 -2.08
CA LEU A 446 17.25 -7.56 -1.47
C LEU A 446 16.39 -8.31 -2.48
N SER A 447 16.33 -7.84 -3.73
CA SER A 447 15.66 -8.45 -4.90
C SER A 447 16.56 -9.39 -5.69
N GLY A 448 17.69 -9.82 -5.13
CA GLY A 448 18.74 -10.56 -5.85
C GLY A 448 18.33 -11.94 -6.41
N LYS A 449 17.14 -12.42 -6.07
CA LYS A 449 16.58 -13.67 -6.64
C LYS A 449 15.76 -13.43 -7.91
N LEU A 450 15.34 -12.20 -8.17
CA LEU A 450 14.59 -11.85 -9.38
C LEU A 450 15.52 -11.86 -10.60
N PRO A 451 15.20 -12.62 -11.65
CA PRO A 451 16.02 -12.70 -12.85
C PRO A 451 16.34 -11.35 -13.50
N ARG A 452 17.58 -11.18 -13.95
CA ARG A 452 18.07 -9.95 -14.60
C ARG A 452 18.78 -10.22 -15.92
N SER A 453 19.35 -11.41 -16.13
CA SER A 453 20.08 -11.67 -17.37
C SER A 453 19.12 -11.86 -18.54
N VAL A 454 19.56 -11.43 -19.72
CA VAL A 454 18.79 -11.61 -20.97
C VAL A 454 18.37 -13.07 -21.16
N SER A 455 19.27 -14.01 -20.88
CA SER A 455 18.99 -15.45 -21.07
C SER A 455 17.91 -15.98 -20.12
N GLU A 456 17.89 -15.53 -18.87
CA GLU A 456 16.87 -15.92 -17.91
C GLU A 456 15.50 -15.35 -18.28
N LEU A 457 15.44 -14.06 -18.62
CA LEU A 457 14.20 -13.40 -19.03
C LEU A 457 13.59 -14.06 -20.25
N GLU A 458 14.39 -14.25 -21.32
CA GLU A 458 13.93 -14.90 -22.56
C GLU A 458 13.47 -16.34 -22.30
N LYS A 459 14.14 -17.07 -21.39
CA LYS A 459 13.76 -18.43 -21.02
C LYS A 459 12.41 -18.46 -20.31
N ILE A 460 12.22 -17.63 -19.27
CA ILE A 460 10.96 -17.56 -18.50
C ILE A 460 9.79 -17.25 -19.43
N MET A 461 9.97 -16.26 -20.32
CA MET A 461 8.93 -15.86 -21.26
C MET A 461 8.62 -16.96 -22.29
N ALA A 462 9.63 -17.71 -22.73
CA ALA A 462 9.46 -18.83 -23.66
C ALA A 462 8.72 -20.01 -22.98
N ASP A 463 9.10 -20.36 -21.75
CA ASP A 463 8.47 -21.42 -20.98
C ASP A 463 6.98 -21.09 -20.75
N ALA A 464 6.67 -19.87 -20.31
CA ALA A 464 5.30 -19.39 -20.12
C ALA A 464 4.48 -19.35 -21.44
N ALA A 465 5.12 -19.01 -22.57
CA ALA A 465 4.46 -19.06 -23.87
C ALA A 465 4.13 -20.50 -24.30
N ALA A 466 4.97 -21.47 -23.95
CA ALA A 466 4.70 -22.89 -24.19
C ALA A 466 3.53 -23.40 -23.34
N GLU A 467 3.50 -23.05 -22.06
CA GLU A 467 2.40 -23.41 -21.15
C GLU A 467 1.05 -22.86 -21.65
N ARG A 468 0.98 -21.57 -22.02
CA ARG A 468 -0.22 -20.95 -22.59
C ARG A 468 -0.74 -21.65 -23.87
N ARG A 469 0.17 -22.20 -24.69
CA ARG A 469 -0.22 -22.97 -25.89
C ARG A 469 -0.85 -24.31 -25.52
N ILE A 470 -0.36 -24.97 -24.48
CA ILE A 470 -0.90 -26.23 -23.98
C ILE A 470 -2.29 -25.97 -23.42
N ASP A 471 -2.46 -24.97 -22.55
CA ASP A 471 -3.76 -24.63 -21.91
C ASP A 471 -4.77 -24.14 -22.96
N GLY A 472 -4.36 -23.32 -23.91
CA GLY A 472 -5.21 -22.89 -25.04
C GLY A 472 -5.64 -24.08 -25.91
N GLY A 473 -4.77 -25.07 -26.11
CA GLY A 473 -5.10 -26.32 -26.82
C GLY A 473 -6.08 -27.21 -26.04
N ILE A 474 -5.99 -27.21 -24.71
CA ILE A 474 -6.92 -27.93 -23.83
C ILE A 474 -8.26 -27.19 -23.75
N SER A 475 -8.26 -25.87 -23.67
CA SER A 475 -9.48 -25.03 -23.63
C SER A 475 -10.28 -25.09 -24.92
N GLN A 476 -9.63 -25.15 -26.09
CA GLN A 476 -10.31 -25.36 -27.37
C GLN A 476 -10.89 -26.78 -27.52
N ARG A 477 -10.41 -27.75 -26.73
CA ARG A 477 -10.97 -29.12 -26.67
C ARG A 477 -12.05 -29.30 -25.60
N ARG A 478 -12.17 -28.40 -24.65
CA ARG A 478 -13.36 -28.26 -23.83
C ARG A 478 -14.37 -27.48 -24.68
N GLU A 479 -15.16 -28.18 -25.46
CA GLU A 479 -16.48 -27.70 -25.88
C GLU A 479 -17.13 -27.13 -24.63
N ALA A 480 -17.60 -25.88 -24.69
CA ALA A 480 -18.38 -25.30 -23.62
C ALA A 480 -19.38 -26.36 -23.15
N SER A 481 -19.31 -26.77 -21.89
CA SER A 481 -20.15 -27.85 -21.43
C SER A 481 -21.59 -27.36 -21.58
N ALA A 482 -22.51 -28.27 -21.89
CA ALA A 482 -23.94 -27.91 -21.95
C ALA A 482 -24.42 -27.20 -20.65
N GLU A 483 -23.68 -27.39 -19.58
CA GLU A 483 -23.83 -26.74 -18.27
C GLU A 483 -23.42 -25.26 -18.29
N ASP A 484 -22.31 -24.90 -18.95
CA ASP A 484 -21.88 -23.49 -19.10
C ASP A 484 -22.84 -22.70 -19.98
N ASP A 485 -23.37 -23.33 -21.05
CA ASP A 485 -24.40 -22.71 -21.92
C ASP A 485 -25.72 -22.56 -21.18
N ALA A 486 -26.11 -23.50 -20.33
CA ALA A 486 -27.29 -23.42 -19.49
C ALA A 486 -27.17 -22.29 -18.45
N VAL A 487 -26.02 -22.14 -17.80
CA VAL A 487 -25.75 -21.04 -16.86
C VAL A 487 -25.75 -19.68 -17.56
N ARG A 488 -25.12 -19.56 -18.73
CA ARG A 488 -25.14 -18.32 -19.53
C ARG A 488 -26.57 -17.95 -19.98
N ALA A 489 -27.35 -18.93 -20.41
CA ALA A 489 -28.76 -18.71 -20.79
C ALA A 489 -29.57 -18.24 -19.59
N MET A 490 -29.35 -18.79 -18.40
CA MET A 490 -30.01 -18.39 -17.17
C MET A 490 -29.64 -16.95 -16.76
N VAL A 491 -28.36 -16.56 -16.84
CA VAL A 491 -27.87 -15.19 -16.54
C VAL A 491 -28.49 -14.19 -17.53
N LEU A 492 -28.52 -14.49 -18.81
CA LEU A 492 -29.16 -13.63 -19.81
C LEU A 492 -30.66 -13.46 -19.54
N LYS A 493 -31.35 -14.53 -19.16
CA LYS A 493 -32.78 -14.52 -18.78
C LYS A 493 -33.01 -13.64 -17.55
N TYR A 494 -32.13 -13.72 -16.56
CA TYR A 494 -32.15 -12.89 -15.37
C TYR A 494 -32.02 -11.40 -15.70
N VAL A 495 -31.04 -11.03 -16.54
CA VAL A 495 -30.86 -9.64 -17.00
C VAL A 495 -32.11 -9.13 -17.75
N GLN A 496 -32.68 -9.95 -18.62
CA GLN A 496 -33.91 -9.59 -19.34
C GLN A 496 -35.11 -9.39 -18.41
N ALA A 497 -35.25 -10.24 -17.39
CA ALA A 497 -36.33 -10.11 -16.40
C ALA A 497 -36.21 -8.82 -15.59
N ILE A 498 -34.99 -8.42 -15.23
CA ILE A 498 -34.71 -7.16 -14.52
C ILE A 498 -34.96 -5.95 -15.44
N ASP A 499 -34.40 -5.96 -16.65
CA ASP A 499 -34.51 -4.83 -17.59
C ASP A 499 -35.94 -4.52 -17.99
N ALA A 500 -36.79 -5.54 -18.06
CA ALA A 500 -38.20 -5.44 -18.43
C ALA A 500 -39.18 -5.38 -17.23
N ALA A 501 -38.68 -5.51 -15.99
CA ALA A 501 -39.48 -5.75 -14.78
C ALA A 501 -40.51 -6.92 -14.98
N ASP A 502 -40.10 -7.94 -15.72
CA ASP A 502 -40.98 -9.07 -16.12
C ASP A 502 -41.01 -10.14 -15.03
N THR A 503 -42.07 -10.10 -14.21
CA THR A 503 -42.28 -11.06 -13.12
C THR A 503 -42.55 -12.48 -13.60
N ALA A 504 -43.10 -12.68 -14.82
CA ALA A 504 -43.35 -14.01 -15.39
C ALA A 504 -42.03 -14.67 -15.85
N LEU A 505 -41.14 -13.88 -16.44
CA LEU A 505 -39.79 -14.33 -16.79
C LEU A 505 -38.95 -14.57 -15.54
N ALA A 506 -39.03 -13.69 -14.54
CA ALA A 506 -38.34 -13.82 -13.28
C ALA A 506 -38.77 -15.08 -12.51
N ALA A 507 -40.03 -15.43 -12.48
CA ALA A 507 -40.52 -16.64 -11.84
C ALA A 507 -39.95 -17.96 -12.41
N GLN A 508 -39.38 -17.93 -13.60
CA GLN A 508 -38.70 -19.09 -14.20
C GLN A 508 -37.23 -19.23 -13.75
N ILE A 509 -36.72 -18.26 -13.03
CA ILE A 509 -35.30 -18.18 -12.63
C ILE A 509 -35.14 -18.33 -11.12
N TRP A 510 -36.04 -17.66 -10.38
CA TRP A 510 -35.98 -17.66 -8.92
C TRP A 510 -36.54 -18.95 -8.34
N SER A 511 -35.80 -19.53 -7.39
CA SER A 511 -36.29 -20.70 -6.63
C SER A 511 -37.40 -20.28 -5.67
N ASP A 512 -38.39 -21.15 -5.51
CA ASP A 512 -39.50 -20.95 -4.55
C ASP A 512 -39.10 -21.32 -3.09
N THR A 513 -37.83 -21.56 -2.86
CA THR A 513 -37.32 -21.90 -1.52
C THR A 513 -37.06 -20.65 -0.67
N PRO A 514 -37.21 -20.75 0.67
CA PRO A 514 -36.90 -19.65 1.58
C PRO A 514 -35.43 -19.15 1.52
N ASP A 515 -34.54 -19.98 1.00
CA ASP A 515 -33.10 -19.66 0.89
C ASP A 515 -32.80 -18.74 -0.31
N ALA A 516 -33.71 -18.56 -1.24
CA ALA A 516 -33.56 -17.56 -2.30
C ALA A 516 -33.61 -16.17 -1.68
N SER A 517 -32.56 -15.38 -1.86
CA SER A 517 -32.47 -14.03 -1.32
C SER A 517 -32.02 -13.01 -2.36
N PHE A 518 -32.57 -11.81 -2.26
CA PHE A 518 -32.17 -10.65 -3.03
C PHE A 518 -31.78 -9.53 -2.07
N ILE A 519 -30.53 -9.10 -2.14
CA ILE A 519 -29.96 -8.08 -1.26
C ILE A 519 -29.58 -6.85 -2.10
N ASN A 520 -30.09 -5.69 -1.75
CA ASN A 520 -29.73 -4.42 -2.36
C ASN A 520 -29.53 -3.33 -1.28
N PRO A 521 -29.05 -2.12 -1.64
CA PRO A 521 -28.83 -1.04 -0.67
C PRO A 521 -30.10 -0.56 0.07
N LEU A 522 -31.29 -0.92 -0.41
CA LEU A 522 -32.58 -0.51 0.17
C LEU A 522 -33.16 -1.56 1.11
N GLY A 523 -32.68 -2.82 1.04
CA GLY A 523 -33.16 -3.88 1.90
C GLY A 523 -32.80 -5.28 1.42
N GLU A 524 -33.37 -6.28 2.06
CA GLU A 524 -33.22 -7.69 1.78
C GLU A 524 -34.60 -8.34 1.65
N ALA A 525 -34.79 -9.16 0.61
CA ALA A 525 -36.00 -9.90 0.34
C ALA A 525 -35.71 -11.40 0.25
N HIS A 526 -36.51 -12.24 0.90
CA HIS A 526 -36.35 -13.69 0.97
C HIS A 526 -37.51 -14.45 0.37
N GLY A 527 -37.18 -15.49 -0.40
CA GLY A 527 -38.16 -16.30 -1.12
C GLY A 527 -38.79 -15.55 -2.28
N TRP A 528 -39.27 -16.32 -3.29
CA TRP A 528 -39.79 -15.71 -4.51
C TRP A 528 -40.98 -14.77 -4.28
N ALA A 529 -41.86 -15.05 -3.33
CA ALA A 529 -43.03 -14.21 -3.07
C ALA A 529 -42.64 -12.80 -2.62
N GLN A 530 -41.67 -12.67 -1.72
CA GLN A 530 -41.17 -11.40 -1.23
C GLN A 530 -40.32 -10.67 -2.29
N ILE A 531 -39.44 -11.39 -2.99
CA ILE A 531 -38.62 -10.83 -4.08
C ILE A 531 -39.55 -10.28 -5.17
N LYS A 532 -40.61 -11.02 -5.55
CA LYS A 532 -41.59 -10.56 -6.53
C LYS A 532 -42.27 -9.26 -6.10
N SER A 533 -42.80 -9.22 -4.89
CA SER A 533 -43.60 -8.06 -4.42
C SER A 533 -42.75 -6.82 -4.12
N GLU A 534 -41.62 -7.00 -3.50
CA GLU A 534 -40.80 -5.86 -3.04
C GLU A 534 -39.83 -5.38 -4.11
N VAL A 535 -39.24 -6.27 -4.91
CA VAL A 535 -38.25 -5.91 -5.92
C VAL A 535 -38.89 -5.64 -7.27
N TYR A 536 -39.59 -6.63 -7.84
CA TYR A 536 -40.12 -6.51 -9.22
C TYR A 536 -41.35 -5.62 -9.31
N GLU A 537 -42.33 -5.76 -8.40
CA GLU A 537 -43.59 -5.01 -8.49
C GLU A 537 -43.46 -3.61 -7.86
N LYS A 538 -42.82 -3.49 -6.71
CA LYS A 538 -42.74 -2.22 -5.97
C LYS A 538 -41.55 -1.35 -6.41
N GLU A 539 -40.35 -1.90 -6.49
CA GLU A 539 -39.16 -1.11 -6.84
C GLU A 539 -39.02 -0.96 -8.37
N MET A 540 -39.12 -2.04 -9.14
CA MET A 540 -38.93 -2.02 -10.60
C MET A 540 -40.19 -1.67 -11.38
N GLY A 541 -41.37 -2.00 -10.88
CA GLY A 541 -42.66 -1.62 -11.49
C GLY A 541 -42.84 -0.10 -11.57
N GLY A 542 -42.36 0.64 -10.58
CA GLY A 542 -42.31 2.10 -10.58
C GLY A 542 -41.38 2.72 -11.64
N TRP A 543 -40.53 1.94 -12.28
CA TRP A 543 -39.61 2.43 -13.32
C TRP A 543 -40.25 2.48 -14.71
N ASN A 544 -41.26 1.67 -14.97
CA ASN A 544 -42.00 1.67 -16.24
C ASN A 544 -42.93 2.87 -16.34
N ASP A 545 -43.46 3.38 -15.22
CA ASP A 545 -44.31 4.60 -15.20
C ASP A 545 -43.49 5.88 -15.46
N CYS A 546 -42.18 5.85 -15.23
CA CYS A 546 -41.27 6.99 -15.51
C CYS A 546 -40.87 7.11 -17.00
N ALA A 547 -41.08 6.08 -17.81
CA ALA A 547 -40.74 6.10 -19.25
C ALA A 547 -41.76 6.90 -20.11
N THR A 548 -42.91 7.24 -19.55
CA THR A 548 -44.01 7.97 -20.24
C THR A 548 -44.19 9.43 -19.77
N SER A 549 -43.37 9.91 -18.80
CA SER A 549 -43.41 11.29 -18.33
C SER A 549 -42.11 12.06 -18.69
N PRO A 550 -42.15 13.36 -18.99
CA PRO A 550 -40.91 14.13 -19.29
C PRO A 550 -39.99 14.25 -18.06
N PRO A 551 -38.68 14.26 -18.24
CA PRO A 551 -37.70 14.05 -17.19
C PRO A 551 -37.64 15.21 -16.18
N SER A 552 -37.76 14.91 -14.89
CA SER A 552 -37.31 15.76 -13.80
C SER A 552 -35.87 15.31 -13.43
N SER A 553 -34.93 16.22 -13.52
CA SER A 553 -33.51 16.03 -13.75
C SER A 553 -32.67 15.27 -12.69
N ALA A 554 -33.20 14.88 -11.55
CA ALA A 554 -32.42 14.25 -10.47
C ALA A 554 -32.62 12.74 -10.30
N ARG A 555 -33.77 12.18 -10.70
CA ARG A 555 -34.07 10.74 -10.58
C ARG A 555 -33.54 9.92 -11.76
N ASP A 556 -33.42 10.54 -12.93
CA ASP A 556 -33.02 9.86 -14.17
C ASP A 556 -31.50 9.52 -14.22
N GLU A 557 -30.66 10.33 -13.57
CA GLU A 557 -29.22 10.05 -13.48
C GLU A 557 -28.90 8.84 -12.58
N HIS A 558 -29.63 8.67 -11.49
CA HIS A 558 -29.41 7.55 -10.57
C HIS A 558 -29.82 6.21 -11.20
N SER A 559 -30.93 6.18 -11.91
CA SER A 559 -31.43 5.00 -12.64
C SER A 559 -30.50 4.61 -13.79
N ARG A 560 -29.95 5.58 -14.53
CA ARG A 560 -28.95 5.35 -15.58
C ARG A 560 -27.60 4.87 -15.04
N ALA A 561 -27.21 5.36 -13.87
CA ALA A 561 -25.98 4.93 -13.21
C ALA A 561 -26.06 3.47 -12.72
N LEU A 562 -27.20 3.05 -12.19
CA LEU A 562 -27.44 1.66 -11.78
C LEU A 562 -27.46 0.69 -12.97
N ARG A 563 -28.10 1.08 -14.09
CA ARG A 563 -28.10 0.28 -15.34
C ARG A 563 -26.69 0.17 -15.96
N ARG A 564 -25.86 1.22 -15.90
CA ARG A 564 -24.47 1.18 -16.35
C ARG A 564 -23.61 0.28 -15.45
N LYS A 565 -23.82 0.33 -14.13
CA LYS A 565 -23.10 -0.50 -13.15
C LYS A 565 -23.44 -1.99 -13.26
N ALA A 566 -24.70 -2.34 -13.57
CA ALA A 566 -25.10 -3.72 -13.82
C ALA A 566 -24.45 -4.28 -15.10
N ARG A 567 -24.39 -3.47 -16.18
CA ARG A 567 -23.78 -3.88 -17.46
C ARG A 567 -22.24 -3.96 -17.44
N SER A 568 -21.57 -3.27 -16.50
CA SER A 568 -20.10 -3.27 -16.42
C SER A 568 -19.53 -4.37 -15.50
N ARG A 569 -20.38 -5.17 -14.86
CA ARG A 569 -19.97 -6.26 -13.95
C ARG A 569 -20.32 -7.66 -14.45
N ILE A 570 -20.84 -7.78 -15.69
CA ILE A 570 -21.00 -8.98 -16.47
C ILE A 570 -19.99 -8.94 -17.63
#